data_29461a365bcf4391fb83cf7c2b2193cf
#
_entry.id   29461a365bcf4391fb83cf7c2b2193cf
#
_cell.length_a   1.000
_cell.length_b   1.000
_cell.length_c   1.000
_cell.angle_alpha   90.00
_cell.angle_beta   90.00
_cell.angle_gamma   90.00
#
_symmetry.space_group_name_H-M   'P 1'
#
loop_
_entity.id
_entity.type
_entity.pdbx_description
1 polymer ?
#
loop_
_entity_poly.entity_id
_entity_poly.type
_entity_poly.pdbx_seq_one_letter_code
_entity_poly.pdbx_strand_id
1 'polypeptide(L)'
;VKGSQFKQPLLEFSGACAGCGETPYAKLITQLFGDRMFIANATGCSSIWGGSAPSMPYTTNKDGNGPAWANSLFEDNAEYGLGMAVAVKQRRAKLTELVEKFAATDIEPLATAAKAWLEVKDDGEASKKASADLIVAIETADSKCGNCGCDMDPLYKQALAMKDLFVKKSIWIFGGDGWAYDIGFGGLD
;
A
#
# COMPACT_ATOMS: atom_id res chain seq x y z
N VAL A 1 -10.07 -7.85 15.59
CA VAL A 1 -11.01 -8.43 14.63
C VAL A 1 -12.44 -7.93 14.86
N LYS A 2 -12.94 -7.85 16.08
CA LYS A 2 -14.33 -7.40 16.36
C LYS A 2 -14.64 -5.99 15.80
N GLY A 3 -13.67 -5.09 15.74
CA GLY A 3 -13.83 -3.75 15.20
C GLY A 3 -13.72 -3.64 13.67
N SER A 4 -13.29 -4.69 12.98
CA SER A 4 -13.05 -4.64 11.52
C SER A 4 -14.34 -4.34 10.73
N GLN A 5 -15.48 -4.82 11.19
CA GLN A 5 -16.77 -4.65 10.52
C GLN A 5 -17.33 -3.21 10.61
N PHE A 6 -16.74 -2.36 11.45
CA PHE A 6 -17.04 -0.92 11.47
C PHE A 6 -16.17 -0.10 10.49
N LYS A 7 -15.14 -0.73 9.90
CA LYS A 7 -14.33 -0.09 8.87
C LYS A 7 -15.03 -0.23 7.51
N GLN A 8 -14.92 0.82 6.69
CA GLN A 8 -15.42 0.78 5.33
C GLN A 8 -14.74 -0.35 4.54
N PRO A 9 -15.49 -1.29 3.93
CA PRO A 9 -14.91 -2.23 2.99
C PRO A 9 -14.51 -1.51 1.70
N LEU A 10 -13.32 -1.78 1.21
CA LEU A 10 -12.87 -1.26 -0.09
C LEU A 10 -13.04 -2.31 -1.20
N LEU A 11 -13.87 -3.30 -0.95
CA LEU A 11 -14.56 -4.17 -1.88
C LEU A 11 -16.06 -3.96 -1.65
N GLU A 12 -16.73 -3.24 -2.54
CA GLU A 12 -18.10 -2.75 -2.33
C GLU A 12 -19.16 -3.83 -2.52
N PHE A 13 -18.93 -4.75 -3.44
CA PHE A 13 -19.87 -5.84 -3.75
C PHE A 13 -19.13 -7.10 -4.18
N SER A 14 -19.81 -8.23 -4.14
CA SER A 14 -19.30 -9.49 -4.69
C SER A 14 -19.77 -9.66 -6.13
N GLY A 15 -18.86 -9.74 -7.07
CA GLY A 15 -19.13 -10.13 -8.46
C GLY A 15 -18.95 -11.63 -8.71
N ALA A 16 -18.68 -12.43 -7.66
CA ALA A 16 -18.49 -13.87 -7.75
C ALA A 16 -19.82 -14.64 -7.76
N CYS A 17 -19.75 -15.96 -7.92
CA CYS A 17 -20.91 -16.86 -7.86
C CYS A 17 -21.63 -16.76 -6.51
N ALA A 18 -22.95 -17.02 -6.52
CA ALA A 18 -23.72 -17.08 -5.28
C ALA A 18 -23.14 -18.14 -4.34
N GLY A 19 -22.90 -17.74 -3.08
CA GLY A 19 -22.29 -18.64 -2.08
C GLY A 19 -20.78 -18.82 -2.18
N CYS A 20 -20.10 -18.07 -3.04
CA CYS A 20 -18.63 -18.09 -3.10
C CYS A 20 -18.02 -17.61 -1.78
N GLY A 21 -17.11 -18.38 -1.20
CA GLY A 21 -16.42 -18.06 0.06
C GLY A 21 -15.26 -17.08 -0.11
N GLU A 22 -14.84 -16.77 -1.34
CA GLU A 22 -13.64 -15.99 -1.63
C GLU A 22 -13.83 -14.48 -1.36
N THR A 23 -14.93 -13.90 -1.84
CA THR A 23 -15.16 -12.46 -1.71
C THR A 23 -15.35 -11.96 -0.28
N PRO A 24 -15.89 -12.71 0.69
CA PRO A 24 -15.91 -12.32 2.10
C PRO A 24 -14.50 -12.09 2.69
N TYR A 25 -13.53 -12.91 2.32
CA TYR A 25 -12.14 -12.72 2.74
C TYR A 25 -11.50 -11.51 2.09
N ALA A 26 -11.69 -11.33 0.79
CA ALA A 26 -11.22 -10.13 0.09
C ALA A 26 -11.81 -8.87 0.72
N LYS A 27 -13.11 -8.86 1.05
CA LYS A 27 -13.76 -7.76 1.77
C LYS A 27 -13.08 -7.49 3.12
N LEU A 28 -12.89 -8.50 3.95
CA LEU A 28 -12.25 -8.36 5.27
C LEU A 28 -10.84 -7.80 5.17
N ILE A 29 -10.04 -8.31 4.24
CA ILE A 29 -8.66 -7.85 4.02
C ILE A 29 -8.64 -6.39 3.58
N THR A 30 -9.57 -5.97 2.72
CA THR A 30 -9.67 -4.56 2.32
C THR A 30 -10.13 -3.65 3.46
N GLN A 31 -10.94 -4.15 4.41
CA GLN A 31 -11.30 -3.40 5.62
C GLN A 31 -10.10 -3.17 6.55
N LEU A 32 -9.16 -4.13 6.58
CA LEU A 32 -7.99 -4.08 7.45
C LEU A 32 -6.80 -3.34 6.83
N PHE A 33 -6.59 -3.48 5.53
CA PHE A 33 -5.36 -3.06 4.86
C PHE A 33 -5.59 -2.26 3.57
N GLY A 34 -6.83 -2.13 3.11
CA GLY A 34 -7.16 -1.67 1.77
C GLY A 34 -6.59 -0.30 1.39
N ASP A 35 -6.48 0.62 2.33
CA ASP A 35 -5.94 1.98 2.11
C ASP A 35 -4.43 2.02 1.81
N ARG A 36 -3.71 0.93 2.01
CA ARG A 36 -2.27 0.80 1.78
C ARG A 36 -1.88 -0.52 1.12
N MET A 37 -2.81 -1.12 0.38
CA MET A 37 -2.73 -2.47 -0.13
C MET A 37 -2.30 -2.51 -1.59
N PHE A 38 -1.38 -3.42 -1.92
CA PHE A 38 -1.11 -3.89 -3.28
C PHE A 38 -1.61 -5.32 -3.44
N ILE A 39 -2.27 -5.60 -4.55
CA ILE A 39 -2.77 -6.92 -4.90
C ILE A 39 -2.10 -7.38 -6.19
N ALA A 40 -1.32 -8.45 -6.09
CA ALA A 40 -0.88 -9.25 -7.24
C ALA A 40 -1.93 -10.36 -7.44
N ASN A 41 -2.71 -10.27 -8.51
CA ASN A 41 -3.82 -11.16 -8.76
C ASN A 41 -3.50 -12.18 -9.86
N ALA A 42 -3.78 -13.45 -9.61
CA ALA A 42 -3.67 -14.47 -10.64
C ALA A 42 -4.88 -14.44 -11.57
N THR A 43 -4.65 -14.62 -12.87
CA THR A 43 -5.75 -14.79 -13.84
C THR A 43 -6.62 -15.98 -13.45
N GLY A 44 -7.93 -15.76 -13.36
CA GLY A 44 -8.93 -16.74 -12.93
C GLY A 44 -10.18 -16.05 -12.38
N CYS A 45 -10.86 -16.68 -11.42
CA CYS A 45 -12.09 -16.13 -10.85
C CYS A 45 -11.87 -14.74 -10.23
N SER A 46 -10.79 -14.54 -9.49
CA SER A 46 -10.51 -13.26 -8.85
C SER A 46 -10.19 -12.13 -9.82
N SER A 47 -9.72 -12.43 -11.03
CA SER A 47 -9.62 -11.42 -12.11
C SER A 47 -10.96 -11.10 -12.75
N ILE A 48 -11.86 -12.07 -12.84
CA ILE A 48 -13.19 -11.87 -13.42
C ILE A 48 -14.07 -11.01 -12.52
N TRP A 49 -14.21 -11.36 -11.25
CA TRP A 49 -15.04 -10.56 -10.35
C TRP A 49 -14.32 -9.30 -9.83
N GLY A 50 -12.98 -9.25 -9.84
CA GLY A 50 -12.20 -8.15 -9.28
C GLY A 50 -11.71 -7.12 -10.30
N GLY A 51 -11.51 -7.50 -11.57
CA GLY A 51 -10.88 -6.67 -12.59
C GLY A 51 -11.66 -6.45 -13.86
N SER A 52 -12.90 -6.94 -13.97
CA SER A 52 -13.73 -6.79 -15.17
C SER A 52 -14.39 -5.41 -15.21
N ALA A 53 -13.90 -4.52 -16.05
CA ALA A 53 -14.55 -3.24 -16.30
C ALA A 53 -15.89 -3.43 -17.05
N PRO A 54 -16.95 -2.69 -16.71
CA PRO A 54 -17.01 -1.61 -15.73
C PRO A 54 -17.35 -2.06 -14.30
N SER A 55 -17.45 -3.34 -14.03
CA SER A 55 -17.99 -3.92 -12.79
C SER A 55 -16.89 -4.20 -11.75
N MET A 56 -15.90 -3.34 -11.63
CA MET A 56 -14.84 -3.48 -10.64
C MET A 56 -15.36 -3.16 -9.24
N PRO A 57 -15.25 -4.10 -8.28
CA PRO A 57 -15.77 -3.90 -6.92
C PRO A 57 -14.84 -3.11 -6.00
N TYR A 58 -13.56 -2.99 -6.35
CA TYR A 58 -12.59 -2.26 -5.54
C TYR A 58 -12.82 -0.76 -5.64
N THR A 59 -12.71 -0.09 -4.49
CA THR A 59 -12.95 1.35 -4.37
C THR A 59 -11.89 2.01 -3.48
N THR A 60 -12.01 3.31 -3.28
CA THR A 60 -11.15 4.09 -2.41
C THR A 60 -11.91 4.59 -1.18
N ASN A 61 -11.18 4.90 -0.12
CA ASN A 61 -11.72 5.57 1.04
C ASN A 61 -11.94 7.08 0.76
N LYS A 62 -12.45 7.81 1.75
CA LYS A 62 -12.69 9.26 1.68
C LYS A 62 -11.43 10.10 1.36
N ASP A 63 -10.25 9.57 1.62
CA ASP A 63 -8.97 10.21 1.39
C ASP A 63 -8.36 9.85 0.02
N GLY A 64 -9.11 9.11 -0.81
CA GLY A 64 -8.71 8.66 -2.14
C GLY A 64 -7.76 7.48 -2.17
N ASN A 65 -7.53 6.81 -1.02
CA ASN A 65 -6.65 5.65 -0.91
C ASN A 65 -7.44 4.34 -1.01
N GLY A 66 -6.94 3.38 -1.76
CA GLY A 66 -7.54 2.07 -1.92
C GLY A 66 -6.56 1.04 -2.46
N PRO A 67 -7.01 -0.22 -2.65
CA PRO A 67 -6.18 -1.28 -3.18
C PRO A 67 -5.65 -0.94 -4.57
N ALA A 68 -4.34 -1.08 -4.77
CA ALA A 68 -3.74 -1.08 -6.09
C ALA A 68 -3.73 -2.52 -6.60
N TRP A 69 -4.58 -2.79 -7.58
CA TRP A 69 -4.80 -4.12 -8.12
C TRP A 69 -4.11 -4.27 -9.48
N ALA A 70 -3.37 -5.35 -9.64
CA ALA A 70 -2.76 -5.69 -10.93
C ALA A 70 -2.84 -7.20 -11.16
N ASN A 71 -3.22 -7.57 -12.39
CA ASN A 71 -3.35 -8.96 -12.80
C ASN A 71 -2.03 -9.47 -13.39
N SER A 72 -1.69 -10.72 -13.08
CA SER A 72 -0.64 -11.48 -13.73
C SER A 72 -1.22 -12.70 -14.45
N LEU A 73 -0.37 -13.54 -15.01
CA LEU A 73 -0.79 -14.83 -15.54
C LEU A 73 -1.08 -15.81 -14.38
N PHE A 74 -1.81 -16.87 -14.68
CA PHE A 74 -2.10 -17.93 -13.72
C PHE A 74 -0.82 -18.58 -13.18
N GLU A 75 0.18 -18.77 -14.04
CA GLU A 75 1.39 -19.52 -13.76
C GLU A 75 2.44 -18.73 -12.98
N ASP A 76 2.43 -17.39 -13.04
CA ASP A 76 3.53 -16.54 -12.54
C ASP A 76 3.16 -15.63 -11.38
N ASN A 77 1.97 -15.77 -10.81
CA ASN A 77 1.46 -14.81 -9.83
C ASN A 77 2.29 -14.78 -8.53
N ALA A 78 2.86 -15.92 -8.13
CA ALA A 78 3.71 -15.99 -6.94
C ALA A 78 4.98 -15.15 -7.13
N GLU A 79 5.63 -15.29 -8.28
CA GLU A 79 6.83 -14.54 -8.67
C GLU A 79 6.53 -13.07 -8.87
N TYR A 80 5.38 -12.75 -9.48
CA TYR A 80 4.93 -11.38 -9.66
C TYR A 80 4.72 -10.67 -8.32
N GLY A 81 4.03 -11.31 -7.38
CA GLY A 81 3.83 -10.78 -6.04
C GLY A 81 5.13 -10.65 -5.25
N LEU A 82 6.05 -11.62 -5.39
CA LEU A 82 7.39 -11.53 -4.83
C LEU A 82 8.16 -10.34 -5.43
N GLY A 83 8.07 -10.14 -6.74
CA GLY A 83 8.68 -9.00 -7.43
C GLY A 83 8.18 -7.66 -6.90
N MET A 84 6.85 -7.53 -6.70
CA MET A 84 6.27 -6.33 -6.07
C MET A 84 6.81 -6.11 -4.65
N ALA A 85 6.90 -7.16 -3.85
CA ALA A 85 7.39 -7.08 -2.47
C ALA A 85 8.86 -6.63 -2.42
N VAL A 86 9.70 -7.20 -3.28
CA VAL A 86 11.12 -6.84 -3.39
C VAL A 86 11.28 -5.39 -3.86
N ALA A 87 10.52 -4.98 -4.88
CA ALA A 87 10.58 -3.62 -5.42
C ALA A 87 10.17 -2.58 -4.35
N VAL A 88 9.08 -2.81 -3.62
CA VAL A 88 8.65 -1.93 -2.54
C VAL A 88 9.69 -1.90 -1.42
N LYS A 89 10.25 -3.04 -1.03
CA LYS A 89 11.29 -3.12 0.00
C LYS A 89 12.52 -2.30 -0.39
N GLN A 90 13.01 -2.44 -1.62
CA GLN A 90 14.18 -1.70 -2.10
C GLN A 90 13.92 -0.19 -2.17
N ARG A 91 12.77 0.23 -2.71
CA ARG A 91 12.40 1.64 -2.78
C ARG A 91 12.22 2.25 -1.38
N ARG A 92 11.64 1.50 -0.44
CA ARG A 92 11.52 1.96 0.96
C ARG A 92 12.88 2.03 1.66
N ALA A 93 13.81 1.13 1.37
CA ALA A 93 15.18 1.22 1.89
C ALA A 93 15.85 2.52 1.43
N LYS A 94 15.76 2.83 0.14
CA LYS A 94 16.27 4.10 -0.41
C LYS A 94 15.58 5.34 0.22
N LEU A 95 14.27 5.27 0.45
CA LEU A 95 13.55 6.33 1.14
C LEU A 95 14.03 6.48 2.58
N THR A 96 14.30 5.38 3.29
CA THR A 96 14.83 5.40 4.65
C THR A 96 16.19 6.11 4.70
N GLU A 97 17.10 5.83 3.78
CA GLU A 97 18.40 6.52 3.67
C GLU A 97 18.24 8.04 3.48
N LEU A 98 17.24 8.47 2.70
CA LEU A 98 16.94 9.90 2.54
C LEU A 98 16.41 10.51 3.84
N VAL A 99 15.50 9.82 4.53
CA VAL A 99 14.93 10.30 5.78
C VAL A 99 15.97 10.34 6.90
N GLU A 100 16.92 9.42 6.94
CA GLU A 100 18.06 9.44 7.86
C GLU A 100 18.90 10.71 7.66
N LYS A 101 19.12 11.14 6.42
CA LYS A 101 19.80 12.41 6.14
C LYS A 101 19.00 13.61 6.66
N PHE A 102 17.67 13.60 6.50
CA PHE A 102 16.81 14.65 7.05
C PHE A 102 16.83 14.68 8.59
N ALA A 103 16.84 13.51 9.22
CA ALA A 103 16.94 13.39 10.68
C ALA A 103 18.27 13.90 11.25
N ALA A 104 19.33 13.95 10.44
CA ALA A 104 20.66 14.45 10.81
C ALA A 104 20.83 15.95 10.58
N THR A 105 19.83 16.64 10.04
CA THR A 105 19.88 18.11 9.83
C THR A 105 19.50 18.87 11.10
N ASP A 106 19.86 20.16 11.15
CA ASP A 106 19.40 21.09 12.19
C ASP A 106 18.13 21.87 11.74
N ILE A 107 17.47 21.39 10.69
CA ILE A 107 16.28 22.05 10.13
C ILE A 107 15.03 21.55 10.85
N GLU A 108 14.47 22.39 11.72
CA GLU A 108 13.18 22.10 12.36
C GLU A 108 12.02 22.68 11.54
N PRO A 109 10.87 22.00 11.46
CA PRO A 109 10.49 20.73 12.15
C PRO A 109 10.89 19.44 11.40
N LEU A 110 11.67 19.52 10.32
CA LEU A 110 12.00 18.38 9.46
C LEU A 110 12.73 17.27 10.22
N ALA A 111 13.76 17.63 11.00
CA ALA A 111 14.56 16.65 11.75
C ALA A 111 13.71 15.88 12.77
N THR A 112 12.82 16.57 13.48
CA THR A 112 11.92 15.95 14.44
C THR A 112 10.91 15.01 13.76
N ALA A 113 10.29 15.41 12.65
CA ALA A 113 9.36 14.59 11.90
C ALA A 113 10.06 13.36 11.28
N ALA A 114 11.28 13.52 10.79
CA ALA A 114 12.08 12.42 10.24
C ALA A 114 12.41 11.37 11.30
N LYS A 115 12.85 11.77 12.49
CA LYS A 115 13.10 10.86 13.62
C LYS A 115 11.84 10.10 14.03
N ALA A 116 10.72 10.81 14.18
CA ALA A 116 9.44 10.18 14.53
C ALA A 116 8.99 9.15 13.48
N TRP A 117 9.18 9.43 12.19
CA TRP A 117 8.86 8.48 11.14
C TRP A 117 9.75 7.24 11.17
N LEU A 118 11.07 7.40 11.40
CA LEU A 118 12.02 6.29 11.47
C LEU A 118 11.67 5.29 12.57
N GLU A 119 11.11 5.75 13.69
CA GLU A 119 10.69 4.89 14.80
C GLU A 119 9.48 4.00 14.43
N VAL A 120 8.56 4.50 13.61
CA VAL A 120 7.27 3.82 13.33
C VAL A 120 7.11 3.37 11.88
N LYS A 121 8.11 3.56 11.04
CA LYS A 121 8.04 3.28 9.59
C LYS A 121 7.56 1.87 9.23
N ASP A 122 7.78 0.90 10.11
CA ASP A 122 7.41 -0.49 9.90
C ASP A 122 6.09 -0.90 10.55
N ASP A 123 5.41 0.02 11.23
CA ASP A 123 4.04 -0.15 11.71
C ASP A 123 3.04 0.40 10.68
N GLY A 124 2.03 -0.41 10.31
CA GLY A 124 1.07 -0.05 9.26
C GLY A 124 0.13 1.10 9.62
N GLU A 125 -0.24 1.24 10.89
CA GLU A 125 -1.17 2.28 11.33
C GLU A 125 -0.41 3.51 11.86
N ALA A 126 0.61 3.31 12.69
CA ALA A 126 1.40 4.41 13.24
C ALA A 126 2.15 5.19 12.15
N SER A 127 2.61 4.50 11.09
CA SER A 127 3.28 5.16 9.96
C SER A 127 2.39 6.14 9.19
N LYS A 128 1.05 6.00 9.23
CA LYS A 128 0.14 6.90 8.50
C LYS A 128 0.27 8.35 8.97
N LYS A 129 0.16 8.56 10.29
CA LYS A 129 0.28 9.91 10.86
C LYS A 129 1.70 10.46 10.70
N ALA A 130 2.70 9.69 11.07
CA ALA A 130 4.10 10.10 10.95
C ALA A 130 4.49 10.42 9.49
N SER A 131 3.94 9.70 8.51
CA SER A 131 4.13 9.97 7.08
C SER A 131 3.52 11.30 6.67
N ALA A 132 2.30 11.60 7.11
CA ALA A 132 1.64 12.87 6.80
C ALA A 132 2.43 14.06 7.39
N ASP A 133 2.83 13.97 8.64
CA ASP A 133 3.61 15.00 9.33
C ASP A 133 4.97 15.22 8.64
N LEU A 134 5.65 14.14 8.26
CA LEU A 134 6.94 14.23 7.56
C LEU A 134 6.81 14.81 6.15
N ILE A 135 5.80 14.44 5.38
CA ILE A 135 5.57 14.99 4.04
C ILE A 135 5.37 16.50 4.13
N VAL A 136 4.54 16.98 5.05
CA VAL A 136 4.32 18.42 5.28
C VAL A 136 5.64 19.12 5.67
N ALA A 137 6.46 18.49 6.52
CA ALA A 137 7.75 19.06 6.91
C ALA A 137 8.72 19.15 5.72
N ILE A 138 8.77 18.12 4.85
CA ILE A 138 9.59 18.16 3.63
C ILE A 138 9.09 19.22 2.65
N GLU A 139 7.79 19.31 2.39
CA GLU A 139 7.20 20.32 1.51
C GLU A 139 7.47 21.75 2.02
N THR A 140 7.42 21.93 3.34
CA THR A 140 7.75 23.22 3.98
C THR A 140 9.22 23.56 3.81
N ALA A 141 10.13 22.60 3.98
CA ALA A 141 11.55 22.78 3.81
C ALA A 141 11.93 23.07 2.35
N ASP A 142 11.35 22.32 1.41
CA ASP A 142 11.51 22.51 -0.03
C ASP A 142 11.06 23.91 -0.47
N SER A 143 9.88 24.35 -0.01
CA SER A 143 9.35 25.69 -0.29
C SER A 143 10.23 26.82 0.24
N LYS A 144 10.82 26.65 1.43
CA LYS A 144 11.74 27.63 2.02
C LYS A 144 13.10 27.66 1.30
N CYS A 145 13.54 26.51 0.81
CA CYS A 145 14.77 26.40 0.02
C CYS A 145 14.65 27.11 -1.34
N GLY A 146 13.46 27.11 -1.97
CA GLY A 146 13.11 27.94 -3.11
C GLY A 146 14.07 27.88 -4.30
N ASN A 147 14.52 26.69 -4.69
CA ASN A 147 15.55 26.49 -5.74
C ASN A 147 16.90 27.18 -5.41
N CYS A 148 17.27 27.21 -4.15
CA CYS A 148 18.52 27.85 -3.70
C CYS A 148 19.80 27.17 -4.25
N GLY A 149 19.66 26.01 -4.93
CA GLY A 149 20.81 25.22 -5.41
C GLY A 149 21.62 24.57 -4.28
N CYS A 150 21.04 24.46 -3.09
CA CYS A 150 21.69 23.76 -1.97
C CYS A 150 21.61 22.24 -2.18
N ASP A 151 22.52 21.51 -1.53
CA ASP A 151 22.61 20.04 -1.65
C ASP A 151 21.35 19.29 -1.19
N MET A 152 20.46 19.94 -0.45
CA MET A 152 19.22 19.36 0.06
C MET A 152 18.06 19.41 -0.95
N ASP A 153 18.03 20.39 -1.86
CA ASP A 153 16.95 20.56 -2.85
C ASP A 153 16.65 19.28 -3.66
N PRO A 154 17.65 18.61 -4.25
CA PRO A 154 17.38 17.36 -4.97
C PRO A 154 16.90 16.21 -4.05
N LEU A 155 17.29 16.22 -2.78
CA LEU A 155 16.85 15.18 -1.83
C LEU A 155 15.38 15.35 -1.45
N TYR A 156 14.90 16.58 -1.26
CA TYR A 156 13.47 16.85 -1.02
C TYR A 156 12.62 16.39 -2.18
N LYS A 157 12.98 16.76 -3.40
CA LYS A 157 12.27 16.36 -4.63
C LYS A 157 12.26 14.85 -4.81
N GLN A 158 13.38 14.17 -4.52
CA GLN A 158 13.48 12.73 -4.59
C GLN A 158 12.57 12.05 -3.54
N ALA A 159 12.53 12.56 -2.32
CA ALA A 159 11.65 12.02 -1.27
C ALA A 159 10.17 12.25 -1.63
N LEU A 160 9.80 13.44 -2.09
CA LEU A 160 8.43 13.76 -2.50
C LEU A 160 7.96 12.94 -3.71
N ALA A 161 8.85 12.58 -4.62
CA ALA A 161 8.54 11.67 -5.72
C ALA A 161 8.23 10.23 -5.25
N MET A 162 8.54 9.91 -4.00
CA MET A 162 8.25 8.61 -3.36
C MET A 162 7.23 8.72 -2.22
N LYS A 163 6.44 9.80 -2.17
CA LYS A 163 5.53 10.07 -1.05
C LYS A 163 4.49 8.97 -0.80
N ASP A 164 4.11 8.23 -1.82
CA ASP A 164 3.24 7.06 -1.73
C ASP A 164 3.84 5.90 -0.91
N LEU A 165 5.16 5.87 -0.71
CA LEU A 165 5.88 4.82 0.00
C LEU A 165 6.20 5.14 1.47
N PHE A 166 5.90 6.34 1.95
CA PHE A 166 6.10 6.67 3.38
C PHE A 166 5.23 5.79 4.29
N VAL A 167 3.97 5.58 3.94
CA VAL A 167 3.11 4.63 4.64
C VAL A 167 3.53 3.21 4.31
N LYS A 168 3.66 2.36 5.33
CA LYS A 168 3.99 0.95 5.13
C LYS A 168 2.94 0.26 4.27
N LYS A 169 3.36 -0.29 3.13
CA LYS A 169 2.48 -1.05 2.23
C LYS A 169 2.19 -2.45 2.77
N SER A 170 1.01 -2.95 2.43
CA SER A 170 0.60 -4.33 2.64
C SER A 170 0.48 -4.99 1.27
N ILE A 171 1.25 -6.04 1.02
CA ILE A 171 1.33 -6.68 -0.30
C ILE A 171 0.72 -8.06 -0.21
N TRP A 172 -0.21 -8.35 -1.10
CA TRP A 172 -1.01 -9.55 -1.10
C TRP A 172 -0.96 -10.25 -2.46
N ILE A 173 -0.89 -11.56 -2.42
CA ILE A 173 -1.04 -12.41 -3.60
C ILE A 173 -2.45 -12.99 -3.54
N PHE A 174 -3.26 -12.70 -4.55
CA PHE A 174 -4.61 -13.22 -4.68
C PHE A 174 -4.71 -14.19 -5.85
N GLY A 175 -5.51 -15.21 -5.67
CA GLY A 175 -5.91 -16.13 -6.72
C GLY A 175 -7.27 -16.72 -6.37
N GLY A 176 -7.95 -17.28 -7.36
CA GLY A 176 -9.18 -18.04 -7.16
C GLY A 176 -8.90 -19.43 -6.61
N ASP A 177 -9.96 -20.16 -6.35
CA ASP A 177 -9.91 -21.56 -5.88
C ASP A 177 -9.16 -22.49 -6.85
N GLY A 178 -9.30 -22.28 -8.16
CA GLY A 178 -8.56 -23.04 -9.16
C GLY A 178 -7.05 -22.79 -9.11
N TRP A 179 -6.64 -21.55 -8.90
CA TRP A 179 -5.22 -21.19 -8.74
C TRP A 179 -4.64 -21.76 -7.44
N ALA A 180 -5.41 -21.75 -6.36
CA ALA A 180 -4.99 -22.21 -5.04
C ALA A 180 -5.08 -23.75 -4.88
N TYR A 181 -5.59 -24.48 -5.87
CA TYR A 181 -5.84 -25.92 -5.82
C TYR A 181 -6.81 -26.35 -4.72
N ASP A 182 -7.80 -25.52 -4.42
CA ASP A 182 -8.76 -25.74 -3.33
C ASP A 182 -10.23 -25.80 -3.78
N ILE A 183 -10.50 -26.05 -5.07
CA ILE A 183 -11.87 -26.22 -5.59
C ILE A 183 -12.63 -27.25 -4.76
N GLY A 184 -13.74 -26.80 -4.15
CA GLY A 184 -14.58 -27.63 -3.30
C GLY A 184 -14.05 -27.91 -1.90
N PHE A 185 -12.84 -27.46 -1.57
CA PHE A 185 -12.24 -27.65 -0.24
C PHE A 185 -12.55 -26.45 0.68
N GLY A 186 -12.48 -25.22 0.15
CA GLY A 186 -12.74 -24.01 0.92
C GLY A 186 -11.73 -23.80 2.05
N GLY A 187 -10.49 -24.22 1.82
CA GLY A 187 -9.46 -24.42 2.82
C GLY A 187 -8.80 -23.17 3.35
N LEU A 188 -9.55 -22.36 4.03
CA LEU A 188 -9.00 -21.34 4.93
C LEU A 188 -9.20 -21.80 6.38
N ASP A 189 -8.46 -22.77 6.76
CA ASP A 189 -8.36 -23.19 8.15
C ASP A 189 -7.42 -22.29 8.95
#